data_1f5ca7ef444cff4ad788d278519e3373
#
_entry.id   1f5ca7ef444cff4ad788d278519e3373
#
_cell.length_a   1.000
_cell.length_b   1.000
_cell.length_c   1.000
_cell.angle_alpha   90.00
_cell.angle_beta   90.00
_cell.angle_gamma   90.00
#
_symmetry.space_group_name_H-M   'P 1'
#
loop_
_entity.id
_entity.type
_entity.pdbx_description
1 polymer ?
#
loop_
_entity_poly.entity_id
_entity_poly.type
_entity_poly.pdbx_seq_one_letter_code
_entity_poly.pdbx_strand_id
1 'polypeptide(L)'
;MTQQGIRRSFVYPALAAAVALAPLPAQAGAQIEEQLAPSVAAGLQREISDAPIAADYVNRADLQPWLVEMSRRLAPRMPDERERRELLATIHYEARRAGLDPQLVLGVMHHESGFKKFAVSPVGARGFMQVMPFWVKQIGSPDQNLFNLRINLRYGCVILRHYLAIESGDLYRALGRYNGSLGRPEYPSAVVAAISRHWHWDQLPATNVGTAAGPIAAPISAR
;
A
#
# COMPACT_ATOMS: atom_id res chain seq x y z
N MET A 1 -11.79 46.20 -74.66
CA MET A 1 -11.31 46.57 -73.27
C MET A 1 -11.80 45.53 -72.29
N THR A 2 -10.94 44.59 -71.99
CA THR A 2 -11.27 43.42 -71.19
C THR A 2 -10.65 43.59 -69.81
N GLN A 3 -11.49 43.70 -68.71
CA GLN A 3 -11.03 43.74 -67.32
C GLN A 3 -10.89 42.31 -66.82
N GLN A 4 -9.68 41.92 -66.45
CA GLN A 4 -9.39 40.69 -65.72
C GLN A 4 -9.53 40.93 -64.26
N GLY A 5 -10.52 40.23 -63.63
CA GLY A 5 -10.75 40.22 -62.19
C GLY A 5 -9.76 39.25 -61.51
N ILE A 6 -8.92 39.79 -60.63
CA ILE A 6 -7.97 39.00 -59.79
C ILE A 6 -8.75 38.41 -58.59
N ARG A 7 -8.92 37.08 -58.60
CA ARG A 7 -9.42 36.34 -57.44
C ARG A 7 -8.30 36.14 -56.43
N ARG A 8 -8.36 36.80 -55.28
CA ARG A 8 -7.49 36.57 -54.14
C ARG A 8 -8.01 35.37 -53.33
N SER A 9 -7.32 34.24 -53.37
CA SER A 9 -7.58 33.10 -52.51
C SER A 9 -6.98 33.35 -51.11
N PHE A 10 -7.81 33.48 -50.12
CA PHE A 10 -7.38 33.50 -48.70
C PHE A 10 -7.19 32.06 -48.21
N VAL A 11 -5.94 31.70 -47.97
CA VAL A 11 -5.58 30.45 -47.30
C VAL A 11 -5.59 30.72 -45.79
N TYR A 12 -6.55 30.15 -45.06
CA TYR A 12 -6.55 30.17 -43.60
C TYR A 12 -5.62 29.06 -43.09
N PRO A 13 -4.64 29.35 -42.23
CA PRO A 13 -3.88 28.28 -41.58
C PRO A 13 -4.75 27.64 -40.48
N ALA A 14 -5.01 26.34 -40.63
CA ALA A 14 -5.62 25.53 -39.57
C ALA A 14 -4.64 25.40 -38.42
N LEU A 15 -4.95 26.04 -37.29
CA LEU A 15 -4.20 25.90 -36.04
C LEU A 15 -4.63 24.58 -35.40
N ALA A 16 -3.82 23.54 -35.57
CA ALA A 16 -4.01 22.27 -34.84
C ALA A 16 -3.55 22.47 -33.39
N ALA A 17 -4.51 22.65 -32.50
CA ALA A 17 -4.23 22.64 -31.07
C ALA A 17 -3.90 21.20 -30.62
N ALA A 18 -2.63 20.90 -30.39
CA ALA A 18 -2.19 19.68 -29.74
C ALA A 18 -2.56 19.74 -28.27
N VAL A 19 -3.65 19.05 -27.88
CA VAL A 19 -3.98 18.83 -26.46
C VAL A 19 -2.95 17.84 -25.93
N ALA A 20 -1.94 18.35 -25.21
CA ALA A 20 -1.04 17.53 -24.43
C ALA A 20 -1.83 16.89 -23.29
N LEU A 21 -2.15 15.60 -23.40
CA LEU A 21 -2.62 14.81 -22.24
C LEU A 21 -1.46 14.75 -21.24
N ALA A 22 -1.51 15.62 -20.22
CA ALA A 22 -0.66 15.47 -19.06
C ALA A 22 -1.04 14.14 -18.36
N PRO A 23 -0.07 13.28 -17.99
CA PRO A 23 -0.36 12.08 -17.23
C PRO A 23 -1.01 12.52 -15.91
N LEU A 24 -2.24 12.05 -15.66
CA LEU A 24 -2.89 12.24 -14.38
C LEU A 24 -1.99 11.62 -13.31
N PRO A 25 -1.68 12.31 -12.19
CA PRO A 25 -0.93 11.72 -11.10
C PRO A 25 -1.66 10.48 -10.63
N ALA A 26 -0.94 9.37 -10.50
CA ALA A 26 -1.48 8.15 -9.90
C ALA A 26 -2.00 8.55 -8.51
N GLN A 27 -3.31 8.44 -8.30
CA GLN A 27 -3.94 8.79 -7.03
C GLN A 27 -3.61 7.67 -6.04
N ALA A 28 -2.56 7.86 -5.23
CA ALA A 28 -2.25 6.97 -4.13
C ALA A 28 -3.41 6.97 -3.11
N GLY A 29 -3.76 5.78 -2.57
CA GLY A 29 -4.74 5.65 -1.50
C GLY A 29 -6.20 5.80 -1.93
N ALA A 30 -6.54 5.28 -3.10
CA ALA A 30 -7.93 5.28 -3.60
C ALA A 30 -8.65 3.94 -3.35
N GLN A 31 -8.43 3.30 -2.19
CA GLN A 31 -9.20 2.11 -1.80
C GLN A 31 -10.70 2.38 -1.94
N ILE A 32 -11.41 1.47 -2.61
CA ILE A 32 -12.85 1.59 -2.81
C ILE A 32 -13.56 1.02 -1.59
N GLU A 33 -14.54 1.75 -1.05
CA GLU A 33 -15.38 1.26 0.03
C GLU A 33 -16.34 0.19 -0.52
N GLU A 34 -16.15 -1.05 -0.07
CA GLU A 34 -17.04 -2.18 -0.36
C GLU A 34 -17.74 -2.60 0.94
N GLN A 35 -19.01 -3.00 0.83
CA GLN A 35 -19.73 -3.52 1.98
C GLN A 35 -19.24 -4.94 2.30
N LEU A 36 -18.67 -5.12 3.47
CA LEU A 36 -18.19 -6.43 3.91
C LEU A 36 -19.35 -7.30 4.42
N ALA A 37 -19.31 -8.59 4.11
CA ALA A 37 -20.18 -9.56 4.77
C ALA A 37 -19.89 -9.55 6.30
N PRO A 38 -20.91 -9.68 7.17
CA PRO A 38 -20.71 -9.60 8.62
C PRO A 38 -19.64 -10.54 9.18
N SER A 39 -19.54 -11.75 8.65
CA SER A 39 -18.51 -12.73 9.05
C SER A 39 -17.10 -12.30 8.67
N VAL A 40 -16.93 -11.67 7.51
CA VAL A 40 -15.65 -11.11 7.04
C VAL A 40 -15.27 -9.91 7.92
N ALA A 41 -16.19 -8.98 8.16
CA ALA A 41 -15.96 -7.83 9.03
C ALA A 41 -15.53 -8.28 10.44
N ALA A 42 -16.23 -9.25 11.05
CA ALA A 42 -15.87 -9.79 12.35
C ALA A 42 -14.51 -10.49 12.37
N GLY A 43 -14.14 -11.16 11.27
CA GLY A 43 -12.80 -11.75 11.11
C GLY A 43 -11.71 -10.68 11.10
N LEU A 44 -11.84 -9.67 10.25
CA LEU A 44 -10.89 -8.55 10.15
C LEU A 44 -10.83 -7.73 11.45
N GLN A 45 -11.95 -7.54 12.14
CA GLN A 45 -12.00 -6.85 13.43
C GLN A 45 -11.16 -7.56 14.49
N ARG A 46 -11.19 -8.89 14.57
CA ARG A 46 -10.31 -9.65 15.47
C ARG A 46 -8.84 -9.43 15.15
N GLU A 47 -8.48 -9.42 13.87
CA GLU A 47 -7.12 -9.14 13.42
C GLU A 47 -6.65 -7.72 13.79
N ILE A 48 -7.53 -6.73 13.76
CA ILE A 48 -7.21 -5.35 14.16
C ILE A 48 -7.05 -5.21 15.67
N SER A 49 -7.80 -5.94 16.48
CA SER A 49 -7.87 -5.79 17.95
C SER A 49 -6.80 -6.56 18.73
N ASP A 50 -5.88 -7.25 18.05
CA ASP A 50 -4.83 -8.07 18.65
C ASP A 50 -3.81 -7.28 19.52
N ALA A 51 -3.08 -8.00 20.38
CA ALA A 51 -2.15 -7.46 21.37
C ALA A 51 -1.01 -6.59 20.81
N PRO A 52 -0.45 -5.66 21.61
CA PRO A 52 0.71 -4.88 21.20
C PRO A 52 1.96 -5.73 20.98
N ILE A 53 2.88 -5.20 20.18
CA ILE A 53 4.24 -5.77 19.99
C ILE A 53 4.93 -5.85 21.35
N ALA A 54 5.59 -6.98 21.62
CA ALA A 54 6.45 -7.09 22.79
C ALA A 54 7.57 -6.03 22.74
N ALA A 55 7.86 -5.39 23.88
CA ALA A 55 8.80 -4.28 23.93
C ALA A 55 10.24 -4.66 23.50
N ASP A 56 10.59 -5.94 23.64
CA ASP A 56 11.87 -6.52 23.27
C ASP A 56 11.96 -7.01 21.81
N TYR A 57 10.86 -6.95 21.06
CA TYR A 57 10.81 -7.44 19.69
C TYR A 57 11.92 -6.85 18.80
N VAL A 58 12.21 -5.57 18.95
CA VAL A 58 13.27 -4.87 18.21
C VAL A 58 14.67 -5.41 18.52
N ASN A 59 14.85 -6.09 19.67
CA ASN A 59 16.14 -6.62 20.12
C ASN A 59 16.35 -8.10 19.74
N ARG A 60 15.43 -8.73 19.05
CA ARG A 60 15.56 -10.12 18.61
C ARG A 60 16.79 -10.31 17.73
N ALA A 61 17.61 -11.29 18.07
CA ALA A 61 18.90 -11.54 17.39
C ALA A 61 18.71 -11.91 15.89
N ASP A 62 17.66 -12.69 15.58
CA ASP A 62 17.34 -13.10 14.21
C ASP A 62 16.85 -11.93 13.33
N LEU A 63 16.37 -10.86 13.94
CA LEU A 63 15.89 -9.66 13.24
C LEU A 63 17.01 -8.65 12.93
N GLN A 64 18.12 -8.67 13.70
CA GLN A 64 19.15 -7.64 13.62
C GLN A 64 19.76 -7.47 12.22
N PRO A 65 20.15 -8.53 11.47
CA PRO A 65 20.75 -8.37 10.15
C PRO A 65 19.81 -7.62 9.19
N TRP A 66 18.51 -7.96 9.20
CA TRP A 66 17.51 -7.29 8.39
C TRP A 66 17.29 -5.82 8.82
N LEU A 67 17.18 -5.57 10.14
CA LEU A 67 17.01 -4.21 10.67
C LEU A 67 18.17 -3.29 10.30
N VAL A 68 19.40 -3.76 10.41
CA VAL A 68 20.61 -2.99 10.08
C VAL A 68 20.58 -2.61 8.60
N GLU A 69 20.37 -3.57 7.72
CA GLU A 69 20.38 -3.29 6.29
C GLU A 69 19.21 -2.44 5.83
N MET A 70 17.99 -2.72 6.29
CA MET A 70 16.83 -1.88 5.94
C MET A 70 16.94 -0.48 6.53
N SER A 71 17.52 -0.32 7.73
CA SER A 71 17.78 0.98 8.32
C SER A 71 18.78 1.79 7.48
N ARG A 72 19.84 1.17 7.00
CA ARG A 72 20.80 1.80 6.09
C ARG A 72 20.12 2.29 4.80
N ARG A 73 19.26 1.46 4.19
CA ARG A 73 18.54 1.81 2.95
C ARG A 73 17.49 2.90 3.16
N LEU A 74 16.87 2.94 4.33
CA LEU A 74 15.83 3.91 4.66
C LEU A 74 16.41 5.27 5.12
N ALA A 75 17.69 5.32 5.55
CA ALA A 75 18.33 6.52 6.11
C ALA A 75 18.15 7.81 5.27
N PRO A 76 18.23 7.79 3.92
CA PRO A 76 18.01 9.01 3.12
C PRO A 76 16.60 9.60 3.23
N ARG A 77 15.59 8.78 3.59
CA ARG A 77 14.18 9.19 3.70
C ARG A 77 13.78 9.51 5.13
N MET A 78 14.44 8.89 6.09
CA MET A 78 14.17 9.03 7.52
C MET A 78 15.52 9.12 8.27
N PRO A 79 16.05 10.33 8.50
CA PRO A 79 17.38 10.53 9.09
C PRO A 79 17.50 10.05 10.54
N ASP A 80 16.42 10.10 11.33
CA ASP A 80 16.43 9.66 12.72
C ASP A 80 16.52 8.12 12.81
N GLU A 81 17.60 7.61 13.41
CA GLU A 81 17.86 6.17 13.50
C GLU A 81 16.87 5.48 14.44
N ARG A 82 16.47 6.09 15.52
CA ARG A 82 15.53 5.52 16.49
C ARG A 82 14.15 5.33 15.83
N GLU A 83 13.67 6.38 15.15
CA GLU A 83 12.40 6.31 14.42
C GLU A 83 12.46 5.25 13.32
N ARG A 84 13.57 5.15 12.58
CA ARG A 84 13.75 4.10 11.56
C ARG A 84 13.66 2.69 12.15
N ARG A 85 14.36 2.44 13.24
CA ARG A 85 14.38 1.13 13.89
C ARG A 85 13.00 0.75 14.44
N GLU A 86 12.31 1.68 15.06
CA GLU A 86 10.94 1.49 15.54
C GLU A 86 9.98 1.18 14.37
N LEU A 87 10.04 1.98 13.29
CA LEU A 87 9.26 1.76 12.10
C LEU A 87 9.51 0.38 11.48
N LEU A 88 10.78 0.03 11.26
CA LEU A 88 11.16 -1.26 10.64
C LEU A 88 10.78 -2.46 11.50
N ALA A 89 10.98 -2.40 12.81
CA ALA A 89 10.54 -3.45 13.72
C ALA A 89 9.01 -3.64 13.68
N THR A 90 8.27 -2.52 13.62
CA THR A 90 6.80 -2.54 13.50
C THR A 90 6.36 -3.11 12.16
N ILE A 91 7.01 -2.72 11.05
CA ILE A 91 6.76 -3.28 9.71
C ILE A 91 6.97 -4.80 9.73
N HIS A 92 8.13 -5.23 10.24
CA HIS A 92 8.45 -6.66 10.28
C HIS A 92 7.41 -7.44 11.09
N TYR A 93 7.05 -6.94 12.28
CA TYR A 93 6.06 -7.58 13.14
C TYR A 93 4.68 -7.67 12.47
N GLU A 94 4.11 -6.54 12.02
CA GLU A 94 2.75 -6.50 11.48
C GLU A 94 2.64 -7.23 10.14
N ALA A 95 3.67 -7.18 9.30
CA ALA A 95 3.73 -7.96 8.07
C ALA A 95 3.71 -9.46 8.36
N ARG A 96 4.63 -9.95 9.24
CA ARG A 96 4.72 -11.38 9.58
C ARG A 96 3.45 -11.87 10.26
N ARG A 97 2.86 -11.08 11.14
CA ARG A 97 1.59 -11.39 11.80
C ARG A 97 0.46 -11.57 10.78
N ALA A 98 0.39 -10.73 9.76
CA ALA A 98 -0.58 -10.83 8.68
C ALA A 98 -0.23 -11.89 7.62
N GLY A 99 0.89 -12.63 7.76
CA GLY A 99 1.36 -13.59 6.76
C GLY A 99 1.87 -12.94 5.49
N LEU A 100 2.40 -11.71 5.58
CA LEU A 100 3.00 -10.97 4.47
C LEU A 100 4.53 -10.96 4.57
N ASP A 101 5.19 -10.77 3.43
CA ASP A 101 6.61 -10.43 3.38
C ASP A 101 6.81 -8.96 3.83
N PRO A 102 7.68 -8.68 4.82
CA PRO A 102 8.02 -7.30 5.20
C PRO A 102 8.52 -6.44 4.03
N GLN A 103 9.18 -7.05 3.05
CA GLN A 103 9.65 -6.34 1.85
C GLN A 103 8.48 -5.86 0.97
N LEU A 104 7.39 -6.62 0.92
CA LEU A 104 6.16 -6.20 0.24
C LEU A 104 5.58 -4.95 0.92
N VAL A 105 5.52 -4.93 2.25
CA VAL A 105 5.02 -3.78 3.00
C VAL A 105 5.90 -2.55 2.79
N LEU A 106 7.24 -2.72 2.77
CA LEU A 106 8.18 -1.63 2.41
C LEU A 106 7.95 -1.10 0.99
N GLY A 107 7.70 -1.98 0.01
CA GLY A 107 7.39 -1.61 -1.36
C GLY A 107 6.09 -0.80 -1.48
N VAL A 108 5.04 -1.23 -0.77
CA VAL A 108 3.77 -0.50 -0.69
C VAL A 108 3.99 0.88 -0.05
N MET A 109 4.62 0.96 1.11
CA MET A 109 4.89 2.24 1.80
C MET A 109 5.75 3.20 0.97
N HIS A 110 6.66 2.68 0.17
CA HIS A 110 7.49 3.47 -0.73
C HIS A 110 6.62 4.30 -1.70
N HIS A 111 5.54 3.71 -2.22
CA HIS A 111 4.65 4.37 -3.16
C HIS A 111 3.52 5.14 -2.48
N GLU A 112 2.99 4.63 -1.37
CA GLU A 112 1.85 5.24 -0.69
C GLU A 112 2.20 6.56 -0.02
N SER A 113 3.25 6.59 0.79
CA SER A 113 3.59 7.77 1.59
C SER A 113 5.03 8.26 1.41
N GLY A 114 5.91 7.47 0.75
CA GLY A 114 7.35 7.70 0.79
C GLY A 114 7.89 7.69 2.21
N PHE A 115 7.28 6.91 3.12
CA PHE A 115 7.61 6.81 4.55
C PHE A 115 7.27 8.06 5.36
N LYS A 116 6.29 8.85 4.95
CA LYS A 116 5.80 10.03 5.69
C LYS A 116 4.67 9.64 6.62
N LYS A 117 4.91 9.75 7.93
CA LYS A 117 3.95 9.39 9.00
C LYS A 117 2.59 10.11 8.89
N PHE A 118 2.62 11.39 8.54
CA PHE A 118 1.43 12.25 8.49
C PHE A 118 0.96 12.52 7.06
N ALA A 119 1.28 11.63 6.11
CA ALA A 119 0.80 11.76 4.75
C ALA A 119 -0.74 11.70 4.69
N VAL A 120 -1.34 12.60 3.91
CA VAL A 120 -2.77 12.61 3.59
C VAL A 120 -2.92 12.77 2.09
N SER A 121 -3.65 11.85 1.45
CA SER A 121 -3.93 11.97 0.02
C SER A 121 -5.12 12.93 -0.25
N PRO A 122 -5.30 13.39 -1.50
CA PRO A 122 -6.45 14.22 -1.87
C PRO A 122 -7.82 13.57 -1.57
N VAL A 123 -7.87 12.23 -1.54
CA VAL A 123 -9.09 11.45 -1.22
C VAL A 123 -9.20 11.08 0.26
N GLY A 124 -8.27 11.54 1.10
CA GLY A 124 -8.32 11.38 2.56
C GLY A 124 -7.67 10.12 3.12
N ALA A 125 -6.91 9.36 2.31
CA ALA A 125 -6.09 8.25 2.81
C ALA A 125 -5.00 8.77 3.75
N ARG A 126 -4.64 8.00 4.81
CA ARG A 126 -3.83 8.49 5.92
C ARG A 126 -2.64 7.60 6.25
N GLY A 127 -1.54 8.26 6.60
CA GLY A 127 -0.36 7.66 7.23
C GLY A 127 0.52 6.85 6.29
N PHE A 128 1.37 6.04 6.88
CA PHE A 128 2.42 5.30 6.17
C PHE A 128 1.91 4.42 5.02
N MET A 129 0.83 3.67 5.24
CA MET A 129 0.23 2.76 4.26
C MET A 129 -1.01 3.35 3.58
N GLN A 130 -1.29 4.65 3.75
CA GLN A 130 -2.40 5.36 3.12
C GLN A 130 -3.74 4.62 3.28
N VAL A 131 -4.09 4.32 4.53
CA VAL A 131 -5.33 3.64 4.88
C VAL A 131 -6.50 4.61 4.80
N MET A 132 -7.59 4.18 4.13
CA MET A 132 -8.82 4.97 4.04
C MET A 132 -9.61 4.93 5.36
N PRO A 133 -10.16 6.09 5.83
CA PRO A 133 -10.87 6.17 7.11
C PRO A 133 -12.11 5.29 7.25
N PHE A 134 -12.75 4.90 6.14
CA PHE A 134 -13.90 4.01 6.19
C PHE A 134 -13.57 2.63 6.80
N TRP A 135 -12.31 2.16 6.68
CA TRP A 135 -11.87 0.92 7.31
C TRP A 135 -12.02 0.95 8.82
N VAL A 136 -11.69 2.10 9.44
CA VAL A 136 -11.89 2.27 10.90
C VAL A 136 -13.36 2.11 11.28
N LYS A 137 -14.28 2.62 10.45
CA LYS A 137 -15.72 2.48 10.67
C LYS A 137 -16.21 1.05 10.51
N GLN A 138 -15.64 0.30 9.54
CA GLN A 138 -16.10 -1.05 9.20
C GLN A 138 -15.55 -2.14 10.11
N ILE A 139 -14.28 -2.04 10.51
CA ILE A 139 -13.57 -3.12 11.21
C ILE A 139 -12.82 -2.68 12.47
N GLY A 140 -12.86 -1.41 12.83
CA GLY A 140 -12.14 -0.85 13.97
C GLY A 140 -13.03 -0.26 15.05
N SER A 141 -12.44 0.63 15.85
CA SER A 141 -13.13 1.45 16.85
C SER A 141 -12.86 2.95 16.61
N PRO A 142 -13.83 3.83 16.97
CA PRO A 142 -13.77 5.26 16.63
C PRO A 142 -12.56 6.03 17.20
N ASP A 143 -11.95 5.51 18.27
CA ASP A 143 -10.77 6.06 18.94
C ASP A 143 -9.45 5.75 18.23
N GLN A 144 -9.46 4.87 17.21
CA GLN A 144 -8.26 4.48 16.49
C GLN A 144 -7.78 5.56 15.53
N ASN A 145 -6.55 6.02 15.75
CA ASN A 145 -5.93 7.07 14.95
C ASN A 145 -5.00 6.47 13.88
N LEU A 146 -5.34 6.66 12.61
CA LEU A 146 -4.55 6.17 11.46
C LEU A 146 -3.18 6.86 11.29
N PHE A 147 -2.85 7.87 12.08
CA PHE A 147 -1.49 8.42 12.15
C PHE A 147 -0.63 7.76 13.26
N ASN A 148 -1.22 6.89 14.09
CA ASN A 148 -0.45 6.04 14.98
C ASN A 148 0.27 4.98 14.15
N LEU A 149 1.57 4.83 14.36
CA LEU A 149 2.44 3.93 13.61
C LEU A 149 1.88 2.50 13.55
N ARG A 150 1.65 1.92 14.71
CA ARG A 150 1.22 0.52 14.81
C ARG A 150 -0.18 0.32 14.25
N ILE A 151 -1.12 1.21 14.56
CA ILE A 151 -2.50 1.14 14.04
C ILE A 151 -2.48 1.21 12.52
N ASN A 152 -1.75 2.15 11.93
CA ASN A 152 -1.67 2.29 10.48
C ASN A 152 -1.12 1.05 9.79
N LEU A 153 0.00 0.51 10.28
CA LEU A 153 0.61 -0.69 9.73
C LEU A 153 -0.28 -1.93 9.90
N ARG A 154 -0.93 -2.06 11.05
CA ARG A 154 -1.87 -3.15 11.31
C ARG A 154 -3.02 -3.15 10.31
N TYR A 155 -3.70 -2.01 10.15
CA TYR A 155 -4.75 -1.88 9.15
C TYR A 155 -4.25 -2.17 7.74
N GLY A 156 -3.15 -1.52 7.33
CA GLY A 156 -2.59 -1.71 6.00
C GLY A 156 -2.23 -3.16 5.68
N CYS A 157 -1.61 -3.87 6.63
CA CYS A 157 -1.26 -5.28 6.46
C CYS A 157 -2.49 -6.19 6.43
N VAL A 158 -3.46 -5.98 7.32
CA VAL A 158 -4.71 -6.75 7.37
C VAL A 158 -5.52 -6.57 6.08
N ILE A 159 -5.66 -5.32 5.60
CA ILE A 159 -6.36 -5.00 4.35
C ILE A 159 -5.66 -5.63 3.15
N LEU A 160 -4.34 -5.51 3.05
CA LEU A 160 -3.58 -6.10 1.95
C LEU A 160 -3.69 -7.64 1.96
N ARG A 161 -3.62 -8.27 3.13
CA ARG A 161 -3.84 -9.71 3.27
C ARG A 161 -5.25 -10.13 2.87
N HIS A 162 -6.25 -9.35 3.24
CA HIS A 162 -7.65 -9.56 2.84
C HIS A 162 -7.78 -9.51 1.31
N TYR A 163 -7.21 -8.52 0.64
CA TYR A 163 -7.24 -8.45 -0.82
C TYR A 163 -6.47 -9.59 -1.50
N LEU A 164 -5.34 -10.04 -0.91
CA LEU A 164 -4.66 -11.24 -1.40
C LEU A 164 -5.54 -12.49 -1.29
N ALA A 165 -6.34 -12.62 -0.24
CA ALA A 165 -7.28 -13.73 -0.09
C ALA A 165 -8.42 -13.66 -1.12
N ILE A 166 -9.00 -12.48 -1.37
CA ILE A 166 -10.04 -12.27 -2.40
C ILE A 166 -9.50 -12.63 -3.80
N GLU A 167 -8.28 -12.23 -4.10
CA GLU A 167 -7.66 -12.43 -5.41
C GLU A 167 -6.90 -13.77 -5.51
N SER A 168 -7.18 -14.73 -4.60
CA SER A 168 -6.59 -16.08 -4.61
C SER A 168 -5.06 -16.09 -4.64
N GLY A 169 -4.42 -15.10 -4.03
CA GLY A 169 -2.98 -14.92 -3.98
C GLY A 169 -2.36 -14.14 -5.14
N ASP A 170 -3.16 -13.70 -6.12
CA ASP A 170 -2.67 -12.83 -7.19
C ASP A 170 -2.24 -11.47 -6.65
N LEU A 171 -0.93 -11.27 -6.53
CA LEU A 171 -0.33 -10.07 -5.97
C LEU A 171 -0.66 -8.80 -6.78
N TYR A 172 -0.66 -8.90 -8.11
CA TYR A 172 -0.94 -7.75 -8.98
C TYR A 172 -2.38 -7.26 -8.81
N ARG A 173 -3.32 -8.18 -8.75
CA ARG A 173 -4.73 -7.85 -8.54
C ARG A 173 -4.97 -7.35 -7.12
N ALA A 174 -4.36 -7.96 -6.11
CA ALA A 174 -4.46 -7.52 -4.72
C ALA A 174 -3.91 -6.10 -4.51
N LEU A 175 -2.75 -5.79 -5.09
CA LEU A 175 -2.19 -4.44 -5.09
C LEU A 175 -3.07 -3.44 -5.86
N GLY A 176 -3.66 -3.87 -6.98
CA GLY A 176 -4.63 -3.06 -7.73
C GLY A 176 -5.87 -2.71 -6.88
N ARG A 177 -6.42 -3.68 -6.10
CA ARG A 177 -7.50 -3.38 -5.14
C ARG A 177 -7.04 -2.44 -4.05
N TYR A 178 -5.86 -2.68 -3.49
CA TYR A 178 -5.31 -1.86 -2.43
C TYR A 178 -5.19 -0.38 -2.83
N ASN A 179 -4.77 -0.12 -4.05
CA ASN A 179 -4.62 1.24 -4.59
C ASN A 179 -5.92 1.78 -5.25
N GLY A 180 -6.95 0.96 -5.47
CA GLY A 180 -8.15 1.34 -6.22
C GLY A 180 -7.93 1.37 -7.75
N SER A 181 -6.90 0.70 -8.24
CA SER A 181 -6.54 0.62 -9.66
C SER A 181 -6.65 -0.81 -10.22
N LEU A 182 -7.61 -1.60 -9.72
CA LEU A 182 -7.80 -2.99 -10.13
C LEU A 182 -7.85 -3.12 -11.67
N GLY A 183 -7.06 -4.05 -12.21
CA GLY A 183 -6.93 -4.29 -13.64
C GLY A 183 -5.90 -3.39 -14.35
N ARG A 184 -5.27 -2.45 -13.64
CA ARG A 184 -4.20 -1.58 -14.16
C ARG A 184 -2.84 -2.04 -13.62
N PRO A 185 -1.82 -2.23 -14.46
CA PRO A 185 -0.53 -2.77 -14.03
C PRO A 185 0.42 -1.72 -13.43
N GLU A 186 0.17 -0.42 -13.57
CA GLU A 186 1.12 0.65 -13.25
C GLU A 186 1.53 0.62 -11.77
N TYR A 187 0.54 0.61 -10.86
CA TYR A 187 0.83 0.60 -9.44
C TYR A 187 1.45 -0.73 -8.97
N PRO A 188 0.90 -1.91 -9.30
CA PRO A 188 1.54 -3.17 -8.95
C PRO A 188 2.98 -3.28 -9.47
N SER A 189 3.22 -2.89 -10.71
CA SER A 189 4.56 -2.91 -11.31
C SER A 189 5.52 -1.96 -10.58
N ALA A 190 5.05 -0.79 -10.19
CA ALA A 190 5.85 0.18 -9.44
C ALA A 190 6.22 -0.36 -8.04
N VAL A 191 5.28 -1.00 -7.33
CA VAL A 191 5.55 -1.63 -6.03
C VAL A 191 6.57 -2.75 -6.16
N VAL A 192 6.41 -3.67 -7.14
CA VAL A 192 7.35 -4.76 -7.39
C VAL A 192 8.73 -4.23 -7.77
N ALA A 193 8.79 -3.18 -8.61
CA ALA A 193 10.05 -2.54 -8.95
C ALA A 193 10.74 -1.87 -7.74
N ALA A 194 9.97 -1.27 -6.82
CA ALA A 194 10.51 -0.71 -5.58
C ALA A 194 11.09 -1.81 -4.67
N ILE A 195 10.40 -2.94 -4.57
CA ILE A 195 10.92 -4.11 -3.83
C ILE A 195 12.26 -4.54 -4.43
N SER A 196 12.31 -4.83 -5.73
CA SER A 196 13.51 -5.33 -6.39
C SER A 196 14.70 -4.37 -6.31
N ARG A 197 14.46 -3.07 -6.45
CA ARG A 197 15.54 -2.06 -6.50
C ARG A 197 16.01 -1.60 -5.12
N HIS A 198 15.13 -1.59 -4.11
CA HIS A 198 15.40 -0.91 -2.85
C HIS A 198 15.25 -1.81 -1.63
N TRP A 199 14.35 -2.82 -1.65
CA TRP A 199 13.97 -3.54 -0.45
C TRP A 199 14.26 -5.03 -0.49
N HIS A 200 14.77 -5.56 -1.61
CA HIS A 200 15.05 -6.99 -1.76
C HIS A 200 16.13 -7.46 -0.75
N TRP A 201 15.84 -8.57 -0.05
CA TRP A 201 16.69 -9.17 0.95
C TRP A 201 16.53 -10.69 0.98
N ASP A 202 17.59 -11.42 0.60
CA ASP A 202 17.54 -12.88 0.43
C ASP A 202 17.67 -13.68 1.72
N GLN A 203 18.06 -13.05 2.83
CA GLN A 203 18.40 -13.72 4.09
C GLN A 203 17.33 -13.63 5.18
N LEU A 204 16.05 -13.48 4.83
CA LEU A 204 15.02 -13.68 5.84
C LEU A 204 15.05 -15.16 6.26
N PRO A 205 15.39 -15.50 7.52
CA PRO A 205 15.32 -16.88 7.96
C PRO A 205 13.91 -17.39 7.72
N ALA A 206 13.80 -18.60 7.17
CA ALA A 206 12.54 -19.31 7.08
C ALA A 206 12.01 -19.44 8.52
N THR A 207 11.16 -18.50 8.95
CA THR A 207 10.51 -18.62 10.23
C THR A 207 9.52 -19.77 10.12
N ASN A 208 9.78 -20.83 10.86
CA ASN A 208 8.70 -21.71 11.31
C ASN A 208 7.68 -20.84 12.01
N VAL A 209 6.70 -20.36 11.25
CA VAL A 209 5.48 -19.82 11.82
C VAL A 209 4.79 -21.03 12.43
N GLY A 210 5.02 -21.21 13.76
CA GLY A 210 4.21 -22.14 14.53
C GLY A 210 2.77 -21.84 14.17
N THR A 211 2.09 -22.86 13.72
CA THR A 211 0.67 -22.94 13.36
C THR A 211 -0.21 -22.40 14.49
N ALA A 212 -0.36 -21.10 14.57
CA ALA A 212 -1.28 -20.42 15.49
C ALA A 212 -2.30 -19.55 14.74
N ALA A 213 -2.28 -19.52 13.42
CA ALA A 213 -3.41 -19.02 12.64
C ALA A 213 -4.18 -20.23 12.13
N GLY A 214 -5.27 -20.58 12.82
CA GLY A 214 -6.26 -21.50 12.28
C GLY A 214 -6.70 -21.01 10.89
N PRO A 215 -7.12 -21.93 10.00
CA PRO A 215 -7.51 -21.55 8.66
C PRO A 215 -8.63 -20.51 8.70
N ILE A 216 -8.40 -19.34 8.11
CA ILE A 216 -9.49 -18.42 7.79
C ILE A 216 -10.43 -19.22 6.91
N ALA A 217 -11.66 -19.43 7.37
CA ALA A 217 -12.68 -20.20 6.68
C ALA A 217 -12.71 -19.82 5.20
N ALA A 218 -12.64 -20.84 4.34
CA ALA A 218 -12.76 -20.70 2.90
C ALA A 218 -14.02 -19.89 2.54
N PRO A 219 -14.01 -19.10 1.46
CA PRO A 219 -15.20 -18.39 1.03
C PRO A 219 -16.32 -19.39 0.77
N ILE A 220 -17.45 -19.21 1.45
CA ILE A 220 -18.67 -19.96 1.18
C ILE A 220 -19.07 -19.62 -0.25
N SER A 221 -19.01 -20.63 -1.13
CA SER A 221 -19.46 -20.54 -2.51
C SER A 221 -20.93 -20.11 -2.51
N ALA A 222 -21.22 -18.93 -3.04
CA ALA A 222 -22.57 -18.49 -3.33
C ALA A 222 -23.12 -19.37 -4.46
N ARG A 223 -24.16 -20.11 -4.18
CA ARG A 223 -25.10 -20.63 -5.19
C ARG A 223 -26.18 -19.61 -5.43
#